data_a10043af3c74e031001f84d97d706c3e
#
_entry.id   a10043af3c74e031001f84d97d706c3e
#
_cell.length_a   1.000
_cell.length_b   1.000
_cell.length_c   1.000
_cell.angle_alpha   90.00
_cell.angle_beta   90.00
_cell.angle_gamma   90.00
#
_symmetry.space_group_name_H-M   'P 1'
#
loop_
_entity.id
_entity.type
_entity.pdbx_description
1 polymer ?
#
loop_
_entity_poly.entity_id
_entity_poly.type
_entity_poly.pdbx_seq_one_letter_code
_entity_poly.pdbx_strand_id
1 'polypeptide(L)'
;MKIIKPNASIIQKKGLTPYQFIEKVGRTCYKSEDKITEDSAVKFVKGLCNRKHFAMLEHFWVHVIVDTDITLPYCFDEMGLSNYRRYMYFTVVGDDTYVSMPIRVILETKDIMDAQDNPYHTPIKDMYQSVFNEFPDLFNSSKDSSGCATYLEEDQFCDTLVKVLQQEEASVEAINREVMKHKTHTVHFVCDRGVSHELVRHRPCSFAQESTRYCNYSHDKFGEEITVILPLFFDTGMGTSSNSLVYEAWKYSCEVAERKYFELLNYGAKPQEARSVLPNSLKTEIIVTANETEWQHIINLRYLGTTGAPHPQMKEVMSLVVGDLNVESEGRLKYEAN
;
A
#
# COMPACT_ATOMS: atom_id res chain seq x y z
N MET A 1 -24.09 -13.76 -12.27
CA MET A 1 -23.57 -12.69 -11.40
C MET A 1 -23.48 -13.18 -9.97
N LYS A 2 -22.32 -13.02 -9.33
CA LYS A 2 -22.08 -13.39 -7.93
C LYS A 2 -22.22 -12.16 -7.03
N ILE A 3 -22.88 -12.30 -5.89
CA ILE A 3 -23.03 -11.25 -4.87
C ILE A 3 -22.25 -11.69 -3.64
N ILE A 4 -21.35 -10.83 -3.13
CA ILE A 4 -20.55 -11.08 -1.94
C ILE A 4 -20.60 -9.89 -0.97
N LYS A 5 -20.25 -10.12 0.29
CA LYS A 5 -19.98 -9.06 1.27
C LYS A 5 -18.55 -8.53 1.11
N PRO A 6 -18.28 -7.29 1.54
CA PRO A 6 -16.91 -6.78 1.57
C PRO A 6 -16.05 -7.56 2.57
N ASN A 7 -14.73 -7.47 2.39
CA ASN A 7 -13.76 -8.05 3.32
C ASN A 7 -12.53 -7.14 3.42
N ALA A 8 -11.81 -7.20 4.54
CA ALA A 8 -10.51 -6.57 4.72
C ALA A 8 -9.62 -7.45 5.61
N SER A 9 -8.33 -7.48 5.31
CA SER A 9 -7.35 -8.24 6.08
C SER A 9 -5.95 -7.62 5.99
N ILE A 10 -5.15 -7.75 7.03
CA ILE A 10 -3.75 -7.32 7.02
C ILE A 10 -2.92 -8.35 6.23
N ILE A 11 -2.06 -7.86 5.36
CA ILE A 11 -1.03 -8.67 4.72
C ILE A 11 0.21 -8.65 5.60
N GLN A 12 0.48 -9.77 6.23
CA GLN A 12 1.67 -9.95 7.07
C GLN A 12 2.94 -9.98 6.20
N LYS A 13 3.96 -9.21 6.60
CA LYS A 13 5.30 -9.22 6.01
C LYS A 13 6.16 -10.33 6.58
N LYS A 14 5.93 -10.67 7.85
CA LYS A 14 6.73 -11.67 8.59
C LYS A 14 6.79 -13.00 7.86
N GLY A 15 8.00 -13.51 7.66
CA GLY A 15 8.26 -14.77 6.96
C GLY A 15 8.29 -14.65 5.43
N LEU A 16 8.12 -13.46 4.87
CA LEU A 16 8.28 -13.21 3.45
C LEU A 16 9.57 -12.43 3.20
N THR A 17 10.31 -12.81 2.17
CA THR A 17 11.36 -11.93 1.66
C THR A 17 10.74 -10.68 1.01
N PRO A 18 11.48 -9.57 0.89
CA PRO A 18 11.04 -8.37 0.20
C PRO A 18 10.46 -8.65 -1.20
N TYR A 19 11.11 -9.53 -1.96
CA TYR A 19 10.67 -9.93 -3.30
C TYR A 19 9.33 -10.68 -3.27
N GLN A 20 9.17 -11.60 -2.33
CA GLN A 20 7.90 -12.35 -2.16
C GLN A 20 6.75 -11.44 -1.74
N PHE A 21 7.03 -10.47 -0.86
CA PHE A 21 6.04 -9.48 -0.46
C PHE A 21 5.59 -8.61 -1.65
N ILE A 22 6.53 -8.06 -2.42
CA ILE A 22 6.23 -7.26 -3.63
C ILE A 22 5.49 -8.11 -4.66
N GLU A 23 5.87 -9.36 -4.85
CA GLU A 23 5.17 -10.26 -5.76
C GLU A 23 3.73 -10.51 -5.31
N LYS A 24 3.50 -10.82 -4.04
CA LYS A 24 2.17 -11.03 -3.48
C LYS A 24 1.26 -9.84 -3.75
N VAL A 25 1.73 -8.62 -3.46
CA VAL A 25 1.00 -7.38 -3.74
C VAL A 25 0.74 -7.20 -5.24
N GLY A 26 1.77 -7.35 -6.06
CA GLY A 26 1.66 -7.14 -7.50
C GLY A 26 0.74 -8.14 -8.19
N ARG A 27 0.77 -9.42 -7.79
CA ARG A 27 -0.08 -10.46 -8.37
C ARG A 27 -1.56 -10.21 -8.13
N THR A 28 -1.94 -9.64 -7.01
CA THR A 28 -3.34 -9.22 -6.75
C THR A 28 -3.84 -8.22 -7.79
N CYS A 29 -3.00 -7.24 -8.17
CA CYS A 29 -3.34 -6.26 -9.21
C CYS A 29 -3.63 -6.90 -10.58
N TYR A 30 -2.89 -7.96 -10.92
CA TYR A 30 -3.02 -8.68 -12.21
C TYR A 30 -3.89 -9.91 -12.13
N LYS A 31 -4.43 -10.24 -10.97
CA LYS A 31 -5.14 -11.50 -10.73
C LYS A 31 -4.36 -12.72 -11.24
N SER A 32 -3.14 -12.84 -10.78
CA SER A 32 -2.19 -13.87 -11.22
C SER A 32 -1.50 -14.56 -10.04
N GLU A 33 -2.19 -14.66 -8.91
CA GLU A 33 -1.73 -15.30 -7.67
C GLU A 33 -1.42 -16.78 -7.88
N ASP A 34 -2.11 -17.42 -8.83
CA ASP A 34 -1.87 -18.78 -9.31
C ASP A 34 -0.46 -19.02 -9.87
N LYS A 35 0.27 -17.94 -10.21
CA LYS A 35 1.64 -17.98 -10.73
C LYS A 35 2.72 -17.80 -9.68
N ILE A 36 2.35 -17.67 -8.41
CA ILE A 36 3.32 -17.60 -7.31
C ILE A 36 3.92 -19.00 -7.09
N THR A 37 5.23 -19.10 -7.19
CA THR A 37 6.01 -20.30 -6.90
C THR A 37 7.19 -19.94 -5.99
N GLU A 38 7.91 -20.95 -5.48
CA GLU A 38 9.05 -20.75 -4.60
C GLU A 38 10.11 -19.80 -5.22
N ASP A 39 10.33 -19.88 -6.54
CA ASP A 39 11.39 -19.12 -7.25
C ASP A 39 10.85 -17.97 -8.13
N SER A 40 9.55 -17.66 -8.08
CA SER A 40 8.95 -16.67 -9.00
C SER A 40 9.25 -15.21 -8.62
N ALA A 41 9.47 -14.91 -7.35
CA ALA A 41 9.48 -13.57 -6.79
C ALA A 41 10.55 -12.65 -7.41
N VAL A 42 11.81 -13.08 -7.43
CA VAL A 42 12.92 -12.29 -7.99
C VAL A 42 12.69 -11.99 -9.47
N LYS A 43 12.26 -12.99 -10.24
CA LYS A 43 11.97 -12.82 -11.67
C LYS A 43 10.80 -11.85 -11.91
N PHE A 44 9.77 -11.92 -11.08
CA PHE A 44 8.60 -11.04 -11.15
C PHE A 44 9.02 -9.58 -10.89
N VAL A 45 9.75 -9.32 -9.80
CA VAL A 45 10.19 -7.97 -9.42
C VAL A 45 11.16 -7.39 -10.44
N LYS A 46 12.16 -8.15 -10.91
CA LYS A 46 13.04 -7.74 -12.03
C LYS A 46 12.22 -7.38 -13.29
N GLY A 47 11.18 -8.14 -13.58
CA GLY A 47 10.25 -7.86 -14.69
C GLY A 47 9.48 -6.54 -14.51
N LEU A 48 9.12 -6.15 -13.28
CA LEU A 48 8.52 -4.84 -12.99
C LEU A 48 9.54 -3.71 -13.21
N CYS A 49 10.76 -3.86 -12.71
CA CYS A 49 11.85 -2.88 -12.87
C CYS A 49 12.18 -2.65 -14.34
N ASN A 50 12.36 -3.71 -15.14
CA ASN A 50 12.67 -3.61 -16.57
C ASN A 50 11.59 -2.87 -17.38
N ARG A 51 10.32 -2.98 -16.96
CA ARG A 51 9.19 -2.26 -17.56
C ARG A 51 8.96 -0.88 -16.93
N LYS A 52 9.77 -0.47 -15.97
CA LYS A 52 9.61 0.76 -15.16
C LYS A 52 8.22 0.85 -14.49
N HIS A 53 7.65 -0.29 -14.13
CA HIS A 53 6.37 -0.38 -13.43
C HIS A 53 6.58 -0.40 -11.92
N PHE A 54 7.08 0.70 -11.38
CA PHE A 54 7.53 0.82 -10.00
C PHE A 54 6.40 0.95 -8.97
N ALA A 55 5.14 1.11 -9.38
CA ALA A 55 4.03 1.30 -8.45
C ALA A 55 3.90 0.14 -7.43
N MET A 56 4.19 -1.10 -7.84
CA MET A 56 4.15 -2.25 -6.93
C MET A 56 5.30 -2.25 -5.92
N LEU A 57 6.43 -1.63 -6.26
CA LEU A 57 7.58 -1.54 -5.37
C LEU A 57 7.39 -0.48 -4.27
N GLU A 58 6.44 0.44 -4.41
CA GLU A 58 6.07 1.39 -3.36
C GLU A 58 5.56 0.72 -2.08
N HIS A 59 5.07 -0.50 -2.17
CA HIS A 59 4.54 -1.24 -1.03
C HIS A 59 5.62 -1.78 -0.08
N PHE A 60 6.88 -1.85 -0.54
CA PHE A 60 7.99 -2.25 0.30
C PHE A 60 8.83 -1.04 0.67
N TRP A 61 9.03 -0.85 1.98
CA TRP A 61 9.82 0.25 2.54
C TRP A 61 11.19 -0.25 3.00
N VAL A 62 12.19 0.59 2.81
CA VAL A 62 13.55 0.40 3.31
C VAL A 62 13.78 1.32 4.49
N HIS A 63 14.59 0.85 5.44
CA HIS A 63 14.86 1.52 6.71
C HIS A 63 16.36 1.58 6.92
N VAL A 64 16.90 2.78 7.09
CA VAL A 64 18.34 3.01 7.20
C VAL A 64 18.62 3.98 8.33
N ILE A 65 19.60 3.67 9.18
CA ILE A 65 20.17 4.60 10.15
C ILE A 65 21.44 5.16 9.53
N VAL A 66 21.56 6.48 9.53
CA VAL A 66 22.74 7.20 8.99
C VAL A 66 23.35 7.99 10.13
N ASP A 67 24.58 7.62 10.50
CA ASP A 67 25.41 8.34 11.46
C ASP A 67 26.06 9.53 10.75
N THR A 68 25.54 10.73 11.01
CA THR A 68 26.00 11.96 10.36
C THR A 68 25.54 13.22 11.09
N ASP A 69 26.41 14.20 11.20
CA ASP A 69 26.13 15.57 11.65
C ASP A 69 25.46 16.43 10.57
N ILE A 70 25.30 15.89 9.36
CA ILE A 70 24.69 16.60 8.22
C ILE A 70 23.19 16.42 8.24
N THR A 71 22.44 17.51 8.04
CA THR A 71 20.99 17.49 7.91
C THR A 71 20.56 16.84 6.58
N LEU A 72 20.34 15.52 6.57
CA LEU A 72 19.98 14.76 5.37
C LEU A 72 18.80 15.36 4.58
N PRO A 73 17.68 15.80 5.17
CA PRO A 73 16.60 16.42 4.42
C PRO A 73 17.04 17.61 3.57
N TYR A 74 17.98 18.43 4.06
CA TYR A 74 18.53 19.56 3.31
C TYR A 74 19.38 19.09 2.12
N CYS A 75 20.21 18.06 2.32
CA CYS A 75 21.03 17.51 1.25
C CYS A 75 20.18 16.94 0.11
N PHE A 76 19.06 16.29 0.41
CA PHE A 76 18.11 15.82 -0.62
C PHE A 76 17.54 16.99 -1.46
N ASP A 77 17.25 18.13 -0.83
CA ASP A 77 16.77 19.32 -1.54
C ASP A 77 17.84 19.91 -2.44
N GLU A 78 19.08 20.01 -1.98
CA GLU A 78 20.23 20.48 -2.79
C GLU A 78 20.52 19.58 -3.99
N MET A 79 20.29 18.28 -3.85
CA MET A 79 20.45 17.31 -4.94
C MET A 79 19.31 17.34 -5.95
N GLY A 80 18.33 18.22 -5.79
CA GLY A 80 17.15 18.29 -6.66
C GLY A 80 16.13 17.17 -6.42
N LEU A 81 16.21 16.50 -5.27
CA LEU A 81 15.35 15.38 -4.87
C LEU A 81 14.17 15.81 -3.99
N SER A 82 13.91 17.10 -3.84
CA SER A 82 12.81 17.67 -3.02
C SER A 82 11.43 17.09 -3.39
N ASN A 83 11.19 16.75 -4.64
CA ASN A 83 9.96 16.10 -5.08
C ASN A 83 9.73 14.71 -4.46
N TYR A 84 10.80 14.03 -4.04
CA TYR A 84 10.74 12.70 -3.41
C TYR A 84 10.63 12.77 -1.89
N ARG A 85 10.98 13.91 -1.27
CA ARG A 85 10.94 14.11 0.20
C ARG A 85 9.59 13.76 0.83
N ARG A 86 8.49 14.01 0.15
CA ARG A 86 7.14 13.66 0.64
C ARG A 86 6.90 12.17 0.84
N TYR A 87 7.78 11.32 0.31
CA TYR A 87 7.73 9.87 0.48
C TYR A 87 8.80 9.36 1.44
N MET A 88 9.55 10.25 2.07
CA MET A 88 10.64 9.93 2.96
C MET A 88 10.33 10.46 4.35
N TYR A 89 10.57 9.64 5.35
CA TYR A 89 10.33 9.98 6.75
C TYR A 89 11.64 9.97 7.49
N PHE A 90 11.84 10.99 8.33
CA PHE A 90 13.08 11.21 9.06
C PHE A 90 12.78 11.42 10.55
N THR A 91 13.62 10.81 11.39
CA THR A 91 13.72 11.12 12.83
C THR A 91 15.20 11.28 13.16
N VAL A 92 15.55 12.42 13.75
CA VAL A 92 16.94 12.74 14.14
C VAL A 92 17.06 12.58 15.65
N VAL A 93 18.04 11.81 16.11
CA VAL A 93 18.34 11.59 17.53
C VAL A 93 19.85 11.62 17.70
N GLY A 94 20.37 12.67 18.36
CA GLY A 94 21.83 12.91 18.41
C GLY A 94 22.41 13.11 17.00
N ASP A 95 23.47 12.37 16.70
CA ASP A 95 24.11 12.38 15.39
C ASP A 95 23.49 11.37 14.41
N ASP A 96 22.54 10.54 14.87
CA ASP A 96 21.86 9.55 14.04
C ASP A 96 20.62 10.13 13.35
N THR A 97 20.49 9.88 12.05
CA THR A 97 19.28 10.12 11.30
C THR A 97 18.63 8.79 10.88
N TYR A 98 17.43 8.54 11.38
CA TYR A 98 16.57 7.40 11.05
C TYR A 98 15.75 7.74 9.81
N VAL A 99 15.91 6.96 8.73
CA VAL A 99 15.29 7.23 7.43
C VAL A 99 14.45 6.04 7.00
N SER A 100 13.21 6.30 6.60
CA SER A 100 12.33 5.28 6.00
C SER A 100 11.70 5.81 4.72
N MET A 101 11.67 4.97 3.67
CA MET A 101 11.09 5.32 2.38
C MET A 101 10.71 4.09 1.57
N PRO A 102 9.74 4.19 0.63
CA PRO A 102 9.53 3.13 -0.35
C PRO A 102 10.77 2.88 -1.21
N ILE A 103 11.10 1.60 -1.46
CA ILE A 103 12.27 1.24 -2.30
C ILE A 103 12.19 1.84 -3.71
N ARG A 104 11.00 2.20 -4.17
CA ARG A 104 10.79 2.94 -5.42
C ARG A 104 11.58 4.24 -5.46
N VAL A 105 11.68 4.98 -4.34
CA VAL A 105 12.42 6.25 -4.26
C VAL A 105 13.88 6.01 -4.66
N ILE A 106 14.50 4.98 -4.09
CA ILE A 106 15.88 4.59 -4.42
C ILE A 106 16.03 4.25 -5.91
N LEU A 107 15.08 3.46 -6.46
CA LEU A 107 15.13 3.05 -7.87
C LEU A 107 14.97 4.21 -8.86
N GLU A 108 14.12 5.19 -8.56
CA GLU A 108 13.88 6.33 -9.43
C GLU A 108 14.98 7.40 -9.34
N THR A 109 15.72 7.46 -8.24
CA THR A 109 16.71 8.50 -7.98
C THR A 109 18.16 8.02 -8.11
N LYS A 110 18.38 6.72 -8.31
CA LYS A 110 19.70 6.11 -8.41
C LYS A 110 20.62 6.84 -9.40
N ASP A 111 20.16 7.08 -10.63
CA ASP A 111 20.97 7.73 -11.67
C ASP A 111 21.37 9.17 -11.29
N ILE A 112 20.53 9.85 -10.50
CA ILE A 112 20.83 11.20 -9.97
C ILE A 112 21.94 11.08 -8.92
N MET A 113 21.88 10.05 -8.07
CA MET A 113 22.90 9.80 -7.06
C MET A 113 24.24 9.45 -7.66
N ASP A 114 24.26 8.60 -8.70
CA ASP A 114 25.48 8.16 -9.37
C ASP A 114 26.19 9.35 -10.06
N ALA A 115 25.44 10.40 -10.47
CA ALA A 115 25.98 11.60 -11.11
C ALA A 115 26.51 12.67 -10.14
N GLN A 116 26.33 12.50 -8.82
CA GLN A 116 26.77 13.50 -7.83
C GLN A 116 28.24 13.29 -7.45
N ASP A 117 29.03 14.36 -7.46
CA ASP A 117 30.45 14.34 -7.06
C ASP A 117 30.76 15.32 -5.91
N ASN A 118 29.78 15.60 -5.06
CA ASN A 118 29.92 16.48 -3.89
C ASN A 118 30.20 15.66 -2.63
N PRO A 119 31.32 15.89 -1.90
CA PRO A 119 31.63 15.18 -0.67
C PRO A 119 30.55 15.29 0.43
N TYR A 120 29.84 16.41 0.48
CA TYR A 120 28.73 16.62 1.44
C TYR A 120 27.54 15.67 1.18
N HIS A 121 27.52 14.99 0.04
CA HIS A 121 26.49 14.00 -0.26
C HIS A 121 26.91 12.56 0.09
N THR A 122 28.09 12.38 0.69
CA THR A 122 28.61 11.05 1.10
C THR A 122 27.62 10.29 1.98
N PRO A 123 27.00 10.87 3.03
CA PRO A 123 26.07 10.12 3.88
C PRO A 123 24.85 9.59 3.11
N ILE A 124 24.38 10.34 2.09
CA ILE A 124 23.28 9.86 1.23
C ILE A 124 23.77 8.74 0.31
N LYS A 125 24.98 8.85 -0.26
CA LYS A 125 25.57 7.75 -1.07
C LYS A 125 25.71 6.48 -0.24
N ASP A 126 26.19 6.58 0.99
CA ASP A 126 26.32 5.45 1.92
C ASP A 126 24.95 4.84 2.26
N MET A 127 23.93 5.69 2.45
CA MET A 127 22.55 5.23 2.65
C MET A 127 22.06 4.42 1.43
N TYR A 128 22.29 4.89 0.21
CA TYR A 128 21.93 4.14 -1.00
C TYR A 128 22.71 2.85 -1.12
N GLN A 129 24.02 2.89 -0.85
CA GLN A 129 24.89 1.72 -0.91
C GLN A 129 24.47 0.65 0.10
N SER A 130 24.05 1.04 1.31
CA SER A 130 23.52 0.10 2.31
C SER A 130 22.30 -0.66 1.78
N VAL A 131 21.37 0.04 1.08
CA VAL A 131 20.22 -0.58 0.43
C VAL A 131 20.63 -1.45 -0.76
N PHE A 132 21.60 -1.00 -1.59
CA PHE A 132 22.09 -1.78 -2.72
C PHE A 132 22.69 -3.12 -2.28
N ASN A 133 23.40 -3.14 -1.15
CA ASN A 133 24.00 -4.34 -0.59
C ASN A 133 22.95 -5.39 -0.19
N GLU A 134 21.78 -4.95 0.27
CA GLU A 134 20.67 -5.86 0.63
C GLU A 134 19.85 -6.34 -0.57
N PHE A 135 19.86 -5.56 -1.67
CA PHE A 135 19.09 -5.89 -2.87
C PHE A 135 19.97 -6.02 -4.13
N PRO A 136 21.03 -6.86 -4.12
CA PRO A 136 21.97 -6.96 -5.23
C PRO A 136 21.28 -7.34 -6.54
N ASP A 137 20.21 -8.11 -6.48
CA ASP A 137 19.41 -8.50 -7.64
C ASP A 137 18.68 -7.35 -8.35
N LEU A 138 18.41 -6.25 -7.64
CA LEU A 138 17.77 -5.05 -8.21
C LEU A 138 18.80 -4.03 -8.70
N PHE A 139 19.94 -3.91 -8.02
CA PHE A 139 20.87 -2.81 -8.25
C PHE A 139 22.18 -3.21 -8.95
N ASN A 140 22.41 -4.53 -9.17
CA ASN A 140 23.65 -5.06 -9.75
C ASN A 140 24.92 -4.55 -9.00
N SER A 141 24.81 -4.40 -7.68
CA SER A 141 25.86 -3.83 -6.84
C SER A 141 26.81 -4.90 -6.35
N SER A 142 28.10 -4.58 -6.30
CA SER A 142 29.08 -5.30 -5.49
C SER A 142 28.97 -4.83 -4.03
N LYS A 143 29.02 -5.74 -3.08
CA LYS A 143 28.99 -5.37 -1.66
C LYS A 143 30.19 -4.48 -1.32
N ASP A 144 29.90 -3.28 -0.84
CA ASP A 144 30.84 -2.36 -0.23
C ASP A 144 30.42 -2.14 1.22
N SER A 145 31.34 -2.34 2.16
CA SER A 145 31.05 -2.31 3.60
C SER A 145 31.55 -1.05 4.30
N SER A 146 32.01 -0.05 3.57
CA SER A 146 32.51 1.19 4.13
C SER A 146 31.49 2.32 4.01
N GLY A 147 30.91 2.74 5.13
CA GLY A 147 30.02 3.88 5.14
C GLY A 147 29.36 4.12 6.51
N CYS A 148 28.82 5.31 6.69
CA CYS A 148 28.14 5.74 7.91
C CYS A 148 26.66 5.29 7.97
N ALA A 149 26.21 4.41 7.07
CA ALA A 149 24.81 4.02 6.97
C ALA A 149 24.61 2.51 7.16
N THR A 150 23.55 2.17 7.92
CA THR A 150 23.18 0.78 8.22
C THR A 150 21.74 0.52 7.83
N TYR A 151 21.50 -0.42 6.89
CA TYR A 151 20.17 -0.96 6.61
C TYR A 151 19.73 -1.88 7.74
N LEU A 152 18.45 -1.78 8.14
CA LEU A 152 17.80 -2.66 9.10
C LEU A 152 16.43 -3.10 8.60
N GLU A 153 16.02 -4.31 8.98
CA GLU A 153 14.61 -4.72 8.84
C GLU A 153 13.69 -3.82 9.71
N GLU A 154 12.46 -3.62 9.27
CA GLU A 154 11.51 -2.67 9.89
C GLU A 154 11.38 -2.83 11.40
N ASP A 155 11.24 -4.07 11.91
CA ASP A 155 11.09 -4.33 13.35
C ASP A 155 12.36 -3.95 14.12
N GLN A 156 13.53 -4.37 13.64
CA GLN A 156 14.83 -4.03 14.25
C GLN A 156 15.08 -2.52 14.24
N PHE A 157 14.71 -1.84 13.16
CA PHE A 157 14.82 -0.40 13.03
C PHE A 157 13.94 0.32 14.05
N CYS A 158 12.66 -0.05 14.15
CA CYS A 158 11.74 0.54 15.11
C CYS A 158 12.15 0.26 16.56
N ASP A 159 12.59 -0.97 16.87
CA ASP A 159 13.08 -1.33 18.21
C ASP A 159 14.33 -0.51 18.59
N THR A 160 15.24 -0.28 17.64
CA THR A 160 16.43 0.54 17.85
C THR A 160 16.05 2.00 18.12
N LEU A 161 15.14 2.56 17.32
CA LEU A 161 14.62 3.91 17.50
C LEU A 161 13.96 4.08 18.88
N VAL A 162 13.13 3.14 19.30
CA VAL A 162 12.49 3.15 20.63
C VAL A 162 13.54 3.21 21.75
N LYS A 163 14.56 2.34 21.69
CA LYS A 163 15.62 2.29 22.71
C LYS A 163 16.39 3.61 22.83
N VAL A 164 16.75 4.20 21.70
CA VAL A 164 17.51 5.45 21.70
C VAL A 164 16.63 6.59 22.21
N LEU A 165 15.38 6.71 21.79
CA LEU A 165 14.46 7.73 22.31
C LEU A 165 14.17 7.58 23.81
N GLN A 166 14.16 6.34 24.34
CA GLN A 166 14.06 6.08 25.78
C GLN A 166 15.32 6.55 26.53
N GLN A 167 16.50 6.39 25.97
CA GLN A 167 17.75 6.88 26.53
C GLN A 167 17.81 8.42 26.58
N GLU A 168 17.18 9.08 25.60
CA GLU A 168 17.00 10.54 25.55
C GLU A 168 15.81 11.02 26.42
N GLU A 169 15.27 10.16 27.29
CA GLU A 169 14.15 10.45 28.20
C GLU A 169 12.88 11.00 27.50
N ALA A 170 12.66 10.63 26.24
CA ALA A 170 11.47 11.04 25.50
C ALA A 170 10.18 10.46 26.11
N SER A 171 9.10 11.23 26.10
CA SER A 171 7.81 10.73 26.58
C SER A 171 7.25 9.61 25.67
N VAL A 172 6.37 8.76 26.22
CA VAL A 172 5.73 7.66 25.46
C VAL A 172 5.01 8.21 24.23
N GLU A 173 4.35 9.35 24.34
CA GLU A 173 3.67 10.00 23.21
C GLU A 173 4.64 10.47 22.13
N ALA A 174 5.81 10.96 22.52
CA ALA A 174 6.86 11.37 21.59
C ALA A 174 7.44 10.14 20.87
N ILE A 175 7.75 9.08 21.62
CA ILE A 175 8.24 7.82 21.06
C ILE A 175 7.21 7.24 20.05
N ASN A 176 5.96 7.13 20.45
CA ASN A 176 4.90 6.62 19.57
C ASN A 176 4.77 7.45 18.29
N ARG A 177 4.80 8.78 18.40
CA ARG A 177 4.73 9.67 17.24
C ARG A 177 5.88 9.45 16.26
N GLU A 178 7.10 9.25 16.76
CA GLU A 178 8.25 8.99 15.90
C GLU A 178 8.17 7.60 15.26
N VAL A 179 7.87 6.56 16.01
CA VAL A 179 7.72 5.19 15.50
C VAL A 179 6.63 5.12 14.42
N MET A 180 5.50 5.79 14.62
CA MET A 180 4.39 5.82 13.65
C MET A 180 4.77 6.38 12.28
N LYS A 181 5.82 7.18 12.17
CA LYS A 181 6.33 7.64 10.87
C LYS A 181 7.00 6.53 10.06
N HIS A 182 7.56 5.55 10.74
CA HIS A 182 8.43 4.54 10.15
C HIS A 182 7.78 3.16 10.04
N LYS A 183 6.91 2.80 11.00
CA LYS A 183 6.21 1.52 11.00
C LYS A 183 5.10 1.51 9.97
N THR A 184 5.06 0.47 9.12
CA THR A 184 4.11 0.38 8.01
C THR A 184 3.20 -0.85 8.11
N HIS A 185 1.94 -0.69 7.72
CA HIS A 185 0.98 -1.77 7.59
C HIS A 185 0.43 -1.84 6.16
N THR A 186 0.11 -3.06 5.74
CA THR A 186 -0.46 -3.33 4.42
C THR A 186 -1.79 -4.04 4.59
N VAL A 187 -2.84 -3.47 4.03
CA VAL A 187 -4.19 -4.02 4.10
C VAL A 187 -4.70 -4.37 2.71
N HIS A 188 -5.26 -5.56 2.58
CA HIS A 188 -5.98 -6.01 1.41
C HIS A 188 -7.47 -5.82 1.64
N PHE A 189 -8.11 -5.01 0.80
CA PHE A 189 -9.54 -4.77 0.80
C PHE A 189 -10.20 -5.45 -0.39
N VAL A 190 -11.31 -6.15 -0.12
CA VAL A 190 -12.27 -6.61 -1.11
C VAL A 190 -13.50 -5.73 -0.95
N CYS A 191 -13.72 -4.80 -1.86
CA CYS A 191 -14.74 -3.78 -1.75
C CYS A 191 -15.33 -3.42 -3.13
N ASP A 192 -16.31 -2.54 -3.18
CA ASP A 192 -16.82 -2.00 -4.43
C ASP A 192 -15.92 -0.89 -5.00
N ARG A 193 -16.20 -0.50 -6.25
CA ARG A 193 -15.44 0.56 -6.93
C ARG A 193 -15.65 1.93 -6.27
N GLY A 194 -16.83 2.22 -5.71
CA GLY A 194 -17.12 3.47 -4.99
C GLY A 194 -16.21 3.63 -3.77
N VAL A 195 -16.13 2.60 -2.92
CA VAL A 195 -15.24 2.58 -1.75
C VAL A 195 -13.77 2.72 -2.16
N SER A 196 -13.33 1.97 -3.20
CA SER A 196 -11.95 2.07 -3.65
C SER A 196 -11.57 3.47 -4.15
N HIS A 197 -12.51 4.21 -4.77
CA HIS A 197 -12.29 5.60 -5.18
C HIS A 197 -12.11 6.57 -4.00
N GLU A 198 -12.65 6.24 -2.83
CA GLU A 198 -12.41 7.00 -1.61
C GLU A 198 -11.04 6.68 -0.99
N LEU A 199 -10.62 5.39 -1.00
CA LEU A 199 -9.32 4.96 -0.49
C LEU A 199 -8.16 5.66 -1.22
N VAL A 200 -8.19 5.69 -2.55
CA VAL A 200 -7.10 6.29 -3.35
C VAL A 200 -6.97 7.82 -3.22
N ARG A 201 -7.82 8.48 -2.44
CA ARG A 201 -7.69 9.92 -2.11
C ARG A 201 -6.62 10.18 -1.04
N HIS A 202 -6.19 9.16 -0.32
CA HIS A 202 -5.12 9.23 0.68
C HIS A 202 -3.74 9.12 0.00
N ARG A 203 -3.23 10.26 -0.48
CA ARG A 203 -2.10 10.33 -1.41
C ARG A 203 -0.75 9.80 -0.91
N PRO A 204 -0.39 9.89 0.39
CA PRO A 204 0.86 9.32 0.90
C PRO A 204 0.88 7.79 0.93
N CYS A 205 -0.25 7.14 0.65
CA CYS A 205 -0.35 5.68 0.61
C CYS A 205 0.06 5.10 -0.74
N SER A 206 0.51 3.86 -0.73
CA SER A 206 0.75 3.05 -1.93
C SER A 206 -0.47 2.18 -2.24
N PHE A 207 -0.82 2.07 -3.52
CA PHE A 207 -2.02 1.35 -3.97
C PHE A 207 -1.71 0.34 -5.07
N ALA A 208 -2.17 -0.91 -4.86
CA ALA A 208 -2.22 -1.93 -5.88
C ALA A 208 -3.67 -2.40 -6.04
N GLN A 209 -4.31 -2.07 -7.15
CA GLN A 209 -5.72 -2.37 -7.37
C GLN A 209 -5.94 -3.30 -8.56
N GLU A 210 -6.88 -4.23 -8.42
CA GLU A 210 -7.36 -5.08 -9.51
C GLU A 210 -7.74 -4.24 -10.74
N SER A 211 -7.13 -4.56 -11.87
CA SER A 211 -7.26 -3.78 -13.09
C SER A 211 -8.33 -4.32 -14.01
N THR A 212 -9.42 -3.61 -14.20
CA THR A 212 -10.46 -3.92 -15.20
C THR A 212 -9.99 -3.74 -16.66
N ARG A 213 -8.75 -3.30 -16.89
CA ARG A 213 -8.14 -3.29 -18.24
C ARG A 213 -7.57 -4.65 -18.62
N TYR A 214 -7.07 -5.40 -17.63
CA TYR A 214 -6.41 -6.69 -17.81
C TYR A 214 -7.28 -7.87 -17.37
N CYS A 215 -8.21 -7.64 -16.44
CA CYS A 215 -9.16 -8.67 -15.99
C CYS A 215 -10.31 -8.73 -16.99
N ASN A 216 -10.37 -9.84 -17.71
CA ASN A 216 -11.48 -10.17 -18.61
C ASN A 216 -12.37 -11.19 -17.91
N TYR A 217 -13.58 -10.81 -17.53
CA TYR A 217 -14.51 -11.65 -16.77
C TYR A 217 -15.11 -12.80 -17.61
N SER A 218 -14.86 -12.85 -18.92
CA SER A 218 -15.24 -14.01 -19.77
C SER A 218 -14.27 -15.17 -19.67
N HIS A 219 -13.16 -15.07 -18.92
CA HIS A 219 -12.24 -16.18 -18.73
C HIS A 219 -12.66 -17.06 -17.55
N ASP A 220 -12.42 -18.37 -17.68
CA ASP A 220 -12.77 -19.41 -16.69
C ASP A 220 -12.36 -19.06 -15.26
N LYS A 221 -11.20 -18.41 -15.06
CA LYS A 221 -10.72 -17.99 -13.75
C LYS A 221 -11.63 -16.99 -13.03
N PHE A 222 -12.52 -16.31 -13.74
CA PHE A 222 -13.53 -15.41 -13.19
C PHE A 222 -14.92 -16.05 -13.16
N GLY A 223 -15.07 -17.32 -13.59
CA GLY A 223 -16.31 -18.06 -13.58
C GLY A 223 -17.32 -17.60 -14.65
N GLU A 224 -16.87 -16.85 -15.66
CA GLU A 224 -17.69 -16.26 -16.71
C GLU A 224 -18.85 -15.40 -16.17
N GLU A 225 -18.61 -14.76 -15.03
CA GLU A 225 -19.57 -13.89 -14.36
C GLU A 225 -18.87 -12.67 -13.72
N ILE A 226 -19.60 -11.56 -13.52
CA ILE A 226 -19.11 -10.49 -12.68
C ILE A 226 -19.43 -10.79 -11.22
N THR A 227 -18.59 -10.29 -10.34
CA THR A 227 -18.83 -10.27 -8.89
C THR A 227 -19.15 -8.85 -8.46
N VAL A 228 -20.21 -8.66 -7.65
CA VAL A 228 -20.59 -7.38 -7.07
C VAL A 228 -20.59 -7.46 -5.55
N ILE A 229 -20.32 -6.32 -4.90
CA ILE A 229 -20.42 -6.18 -3.45
C ILE A 229 -21.87 -5.82 -3.10
N LEU A 230 -22.45 -6.58 -2.16
CA LEU A 230 -23.76 -6.23 -1.60
C LEU A 230 -23.66 -4.92 -0.82
N PRO A 231 -24.35 -3.85 -1.23
CA PRO A 231 -24.35 -2.62 -0.47
C PRO A 231 -24.97 -2.81 0.93
N LEU A 232 -24.35 -2.26 1.96
CA LEU A 232 -24.84 -2.32 3.35
C LEU A 232 -26.32 -1.96 3.49
N PHE A 233 -26.79 -1.01 2.68
CA PHE A 233 -28.18 -0.53 2.70
C PHE A 233 -29.22 -1.60 2.34
N PHE A 234 -28.81 -2.66 1.65
CA PHE A 234 -29.66 -3.74 1.15
C PHE A 234 -29.47 -5.05 1.91
N ASP A 235 -28.47 -5.12 2.82
CA ASP A 235 -28.25 -6.27 3.72
C ASP A 235 -29.24 -6.23 4.89
N THR A 236 -30.54 -6.25 4.59
CA THR A 236 -31.57 -6.24 5.61
C THR A 236 -32.17 -7.62 5.74
N GLY A 237 -31.68 -8.39 6.72
CA GLY A 237 -32.23 -9.69 7.11
C GLY A 237 -33.67 -9.61 7.65
N MET A 238 -34.29 -8.42 7.64
CA MET A 238 -35.70 -8.20 8.01
C MET A 238 -36.29 -7.14 7.06
N GLY A 239 -36.87 -7.63 5.95
CA GLY A 239 -37.48 -6.77 4.96
C GLY A 239 -38.73 -6.08 5.43
N THR A 240 -38.75 -4.76 5.40
CA THR A 240 -39.93 -4.05 5.00
C THR A 240 -40.11 -4.22 3.50
N SER A 241 -41.36 -4.29 2.99
CA SER A 241 -41.63 -4.52 1.56
C SER A 241 -40.98 -3.51 0.60
N SER A 242 -40.66 -2.29 1.07
CA SER A 242 -39.93 -1.27 0.32
C SER A 242 -38.43 -1.60 0.14
N ASN A 243 -37.77 -2.18 1.13
CA ASN A 243 -36.35 -2.61 1.03
C ASN A 243 -36.19 -3.75 0.03
N SER A 244 -37.17 -4.65 -0.08
CA SER A 244 -37.19 -5.72 -1.08
C SER A 244 -37.19 -5.16 -2.50
N LEU A 245 -38.02 -4.14 -2.79
CA LEU A 245 -38.08 -3.53 -4.13
C LEU A 245 -36.82 -2.78 -4.51
N VAL A 246 -36.19 -2.10 -3.56
CA VAL A 246 -34.90 -1.40 -3.79
C VAL A 246 -33.77 -2.40 -4.07
N TYR A 247 -33.70 -3.48 -3.29
CA TYR A 247 -32.74 -4.55 -3.52
C TYR A 247 -32.93 -5.20 -4.90
N GLU A 248 -34.18 -5.56 -5.28
CA GLU A 248 -34.46 -6.17 -6.57
C GLU A 248 -34.13 -5.22 -7.74
N ALA A 249 -34.42 -3.93 -7.61
CA ALA A 249 -34.06 -2.93 -8.62
C ALA A 249 -32.52 -2.81 -8.79
N TRP A 250 -31.78 -2.77 -7.69
CA TRP A 250 -30.32 -2.76 -7.70
C TRP A 250 -29.76 -4.05 -8.34
N LYS A 251 -30.22 -5.21 -7.90
CA LYS A 251 -29.79 -6.52 -8.41
C LYS A 251 -30.05 -6.64 -9.91
N TYR A 252 -31.26 -6.29 -10.35
CA TYR A 252 -31.62 -6.29 -11.78
C TYR A 252 -30.72 -5.36 -12.60
N SER A 253 -30.38 -4.18 -12.08
CA SER A 253 -29.47 -3.26 -12.76
C SER A 253 -28.08 -3.85 -12.94
N CYS A 254 -27.55 -4.55 -11.92
CA CYS A 254 -26.26 -5.26 -12.00
C CYS A 254 -26.30 -6.44 -13.00
N GLU A 255 -27.39 -7.22 -13.02
CA GLU A 255 -27.60 -8.31 -13.98
C GLU A 255 -27.69 -7.79 -15.42
N VAL A 256 -28.33 -6.64 -15.65
CA VAL A 256 -28.32 -5.99 -16.96
C VAL A 256 -26.92 -5.53 -17.35
N ALA A 257 -26.17 -4.93 -16.43
CA ALA A 257 -24.79 -4.50 -16.68
C ALA A 257 -23.88 -5.68 -17.03
N GLU A 258 -23.99 -6.80 -16.31
CA GLU A 258 -23.28 -8.04 -16.64
C GLU A 258 -23.58 -8.52 -18.06
N ARG A 259 -24.87 -8.66 -18.39
CA ARG A 259 -25.31 -9.11 -19.72
C ARG A 259 -24.75 -8.19 -20.81
N LYS A 260 -24.79 -6.87 -20.62
CA LYS A 260 -24.27 -5.89 -21.57
C LYS A 260 -22.74 -5.90 -21.68
N TYR A 261 -22.05 -6.17 -20.60
CA TYR A 261 -20.59 -6.37 -20.62
C TYR A 261 -20.20 -7.54 -21.54
N PHE A 262 -20.84 -8.71 -21.38
CA PHE A 262 -20.56 -9.87 -22.21
C PHE A 262 -21.05 -9.69 -23.67
N GLU A 263 -22.16 -9.01 -23.86
CA GLU A 263 -22.64 -8.67 -25.21
C GLU A 263 -21.61 -7.79 -25.96
N LEU A 264 -21.03 -6.78 -25.29
CA LEU A 264 -19.97 -5.94 -25.88
C LEU A 264 -18.74 -6.76 -26.24
N LEU A 265 -18.29 -7.67 -25.36
CA LEU A 265 -17.18 -8.56 -25.66
C LEU A 265 -17.47 -9.47 -26.87
N ASN A 266 -18.67 -10.01 -26.96
CA ASN A 266 -19.12 -10.85 -28.09
C ASN A 266 -19.17 -10.07 -29.42
N TYR A 267 -19.40 -8.75 -29.37
CA TYR A 267 -19.30 -7.86 -30.54
C TYR A 267 -17.87 -7.41 -30.85
N GLY A 268 -16.88 -7.93 -30.11
CA GLY A 268 -15.45 -7.66 -30.35
C GLY A 268 -14.87 -6.48 -29.59
N ALA A 269 -15.61 -5.88 -28.66
CA ALA A 269 -15.05 -4.85 -27.76
C ALA A 269 -13.99 -5.49 -26.85
N LYS A 270 -12.93 -4.73 -26.59
CA LYS A 270 -11.89 -5.13 -25.62
C LYS A 270 -12.41 -4.98 -24.19
N PRO A 271 -11.88 -5.73 -23.19
CA PRO A 271 -12.28 -5.60 -21.79
C PRO A 271 -12.23 -4.14 -21.28
N GLN A 272 -11.22 -3.38 -21.69
CA GLN A 272 -11.08 -1.96 -21.32
C GLN A 272 -12.18 -1.04 -21.90
N GLU A 273 -12.89 -1.49 -22.93
CA GLU A 273 -14.03 -0.80 -23.57
C GLU A 273 -15.34 -1.28 -22.95
N ALA A 274 -15.50 -2.61 -22.85
CA ALA A 274 -16.69 -3.25 -22.27
C ALA A 274 -16.93 -2.85 -20.80
N ARG A 275 -15.86 -2.62 -20.02
CA ARG A 275 -15.98 -2.18 -18.60
C ARG A 275 -16.78 -0.90 -18.39
N SER A 276 -17.03 -0.12 -19.43
CA SER A 276 -17.78 1.16 -19.34
C SER A 276 -19.22 0.98 -18.85
N VAL A 277 -19.79 -0.22 -18.97
CA VAL A 277 -21.15 -0.52 -18.49
C VAL A 277 -21.18 -1.14 -17.10
N LEU A 278 -20.03 -1.42 -16.49
CA LEU A 278 -19.96 -2.08 -15.18
C LEU A 278 -20.40 -1.12 -14.05
N PRO A 279 -21.15 -1.61 -13.05
CA PRO A 279 -21.69 -0.75 -11.97
C PRO A 279 -20.60 -0.36 -10.96
N ASN A 280 -20.85 0.68 -10.17
CA ASN A 280 -20.01 1.02 -9.00
C ASN A 280 -19.97 -0.11 -7.97
N SER A 281 -21.00 -0.93 -7.87
CA SER A 281 -21.04 -2.10 -6.99
C SER A 281 -20.12 -3.24 -7.47
N LEU A 282 -19.47 -3.11 -8.64
CA LEU A 282 -18.49 -4.11 -9.10
C LEU A 282 -17.43 -4.33 -8.03
N LYS A 283 -17.20 -5.59 -7.66
CA LYS A 283 -16.13 -6.00 -6.75
C LYS A 283 -14.79 -5.57 -7.31
N THR A 284 -13.95 -5.02 -6.47
CA THR A 284 -12.52 -4.82 -6.74
C THR A 284 -11.70 -5.28 -5.55
N GLU A 285 -10.47 -5.60 -5.79
CA GLU A 285 -9.48 -5.80 -4.74
C GLU A 285 -8.46 -4.69 -4.81
N ILE A 286 -8.16 -4.12 -3.65
CA ILE A 286 -7.17 -3.05 -3.52
C ILE A 286 -6.30 -3.29 -2.30
N ILE A 287 -4.99 -3.28 -2.51
CA ILE A 287 -4.02 -3.34 -1.43
C ILE A 287 -3.54 -1.92 -1.17
N VAL A 288 -3.53 -1.56 0.10
CA VAL A 288 -3.09 -0.25 0.58
C VAL A 288 -1.94 -0.46 1.56
N THR A 289 -0.81 0.20 1.31
CA THR A 289 0.31 0.27 2.25
C THR A 289 0.53 1.71 2.67
N ALA A 290 0.65 1.93 3.97
CA ALA A 290 0.94 3.24 4.54
C ALA A 290 1.67 3.07 5.89
N ASN A 291 2.34 4.12 6.35
CA ASN A 291 2.82 4.16 7.72
C ASN A 291 1.67 4.39 8.72
N GLU A 292 1.94 4.18 10.00
CA GLU A 292 0.90 4.31 11.04
C GLU A 292 0.33 5.73 11.15
N THR A 293 1.11 6.76 10.85
CA THR A 293 0.63 8.15 10.83
C THR A 293 -0.49 8.32 9.78
N GLU A 294 -0.30 7.79 8.58
CA GLU A 294 -1.31 7.84 7.52
C GLU A 294 -2.47 6.90 7.80
N TRP A 295 -2.24 5.72 8.40
CA TRP A 295 -3.32 4.85 8.84
C TRP A 295 -4.20 5.52 9.90
N GLN A 296 -3.60 6.24 10.87
CA GLN A 296 -4.39 7.02 11.84
C GLN A 296 -5.23 8.10 11.15
N HIS A 297 -4.67 8.76 10.13
CA HIS A 297 -5.42 9.74 9.33
C HIS A 297 -6.60 9.09 8.58
N ILE A 298 -6.39 7.92 7.97
CA ILE A 298 -7.45 7.15 7.30
C ILE A 298 -8.54 6.77 8.31
N ILE A 299 -8.16 6.22 9.48
CA ILE A 299 -9.10 5.83 10.55
C ILE A 299 -9.92 7.03 11.01
N ASN A 300 -9.27 8.17 11.25
CA ASN A 300 -9.94 9.40 11.66
C ASN A 300 -11.00 9.86 10.67
N LEU A 301 -10.70 9.82 9.37
CA LEU A 301 -11.62 10.30 8.33
C LEU A 301 -12.65 9.25 7.92
N ARG A 302 -12.27 7.99 7.80
CA ARG A 302 -13.06 6.95 7.13
C ARG A 302 -13.77 6.01 8.10
N TYR A 303 -13.41 6.04 9.37
CA TYR A 303 -14.05 5.23 10.41
C TYR A 303 -14.66 6.09 11.53
N LEU A 304 -13.85 6.96 12.18
CA LEU A 304 -14.30 7.82 13.26
C LEU A 304 -15.15 9.01 12.78
N GLY A 305 -14.88 9.52 11.58
CA GLY A 305 -15.64 10.66 11.02
C GLY A 305 -15.32 11.99 11.67
N THR A 306 -14.05 12.26 11.99
CA THR A 306 -13.62 13.48 12.71
C THR A 306 -13.90 14.80 11.96
N THR A 307 -14.08 14.75 10.64
CA THR A 307 -14.42 15.91 9.79
C THR A 307 -15.84 15.85 9.22
N GLY A 308 -16.61 14.83 9.58
CA GLY A 308 -17.96 14.55 9.10
C GLY A 308 -18.18 13.05 8.95
N ALA A 309 -19.43 12.61 8.95
CA ALA A 309 -19.78 11.20 8.87
C ALA A 309 -19.19 10.55 7.60
N PRO A 310 -18.42 9.46 7.72
CA PRO A 310 -17.94 8.73 6.55
C PRO A 310 -19.08 8.05 5.81
N HIS A 311 -18.87 7.76 4.52
CA HIS A 311 -19.83 6.95 3.77
C HIS A 311 -20.05 5.60 4.47
N PRO A 312 -21.28 5.14 4.67
CA PRO A 312 -21.56 3.92 5.46
C PRO A 312 -20.81 2.68 4.98
N GLN A 313 -20.74 2.44 3.66
CA GLN A 313 -19.99 1.30 3.10
C GLN A 313 -18.47 1.42 3.34
N MET A 314 -17.94 2.66 3.34
CA MET A 314 -16.54 2.90 3.68
C MET A 314 -16.26 2.59 5.15
N LYS A 315 -17.15 3.02 6.05
CA LYS A 315 -17.07 2.71 7.48
C LYS A 315 -17.20 1.21 7.73
N GLU A 316 -18.11 0.52 7.01
CA GLU A 316 -18.24 -0.93 7.06
C GLU A 316 -16.92 -1.63 6.75
N VAL A 317 -16.29 -1.29 5.61
CA VAL A 317 -15.03 -1.90 5.19
C VAL A 317 -13.90 -1.62 6.18
N MET A 318 -13.81 -0.39 6.70
CA MET A 318 -12.83 -0.03 7.73
C MET A 318 -13.06 -0.79 9.04
N SER A 319 -14.33 -1.02 9.44
CA SER A 319 -14.65 -1.76 10.67
C SER A 319 -14.11 -3.19 10.69
N LEU A 320 -13.86 -3.77 9.52
CA LEU A 320 -13.33 -5.14 9.39
C LEU A 320 -11.83 -5.24 9.73
N VAL A 321 -11.11 -4.11 9.82
CA VAL A 321 -9.64 -4.16 9.96
C VAL A 321 -9.07 -3.21 11.01
N VAL A 322 -9.83 -2.23 11.51
CA VAL A 322 -9.29 -1.24 12.49
C VAL A 322 -8.85 -1.89 13.80
N GLY A 323 -9.54 -2.93 14.27
CA GLY A 323 -9.14 -3.69 15.44
C GLY A 323 -7.81 -4.41 15.24
N ASP A 324 -7.64 -5.08 14.12
CA ASP A 324 -6.41 -5.78 13.77
C ASP A 324 -5.24 -4.78 13.60
N LEU A 325 -5.48 -3.63 12.97
CA LEU A 325 -4.48 -2.55 12.84
C LEU A 325 -4.06 -2.01 14.22
N ASN A 326 -4.99 -1.88 15.17
CA ASN A 326 -4.66 -1.48 16.54
C ASN A 326 -3.77 -2.52 17.24
N VAL A 327 -4.07 -3.81 17.07
CA VAL A 327 -3.25 -4.91 17.64
C VAL A 327 -1.85 -4.90 17.01
N GLU A 328 -1.74 -4.87 15.70
CA GLU A 328 -0.46 -4.86 14.98
C GLU A 328 0.39 -3.61 15.29
N SER A 329 -0.25 -2.49 15.59
CA SER A 329 0.43 -1.25 16.02
C SER A 329 0.67 -1.19 17.54
N GLU A 330 0.45 -2.28 18.29
CA GLU A 330 0.62 -2.31 19.75
C GLU A 330 -0.18 -1.21 20.47
N GLY A 331 -1.36 -0.88 19.94
CA GLY A 331 -2.24 0.15 20.48
C GLY A 331 -1.86 1.60 20.14
N ARG A 332 -0.90 1.83 19.24
CA ARG A 332 -0.59 3.18 18.75
C ARG A 332 -1.70 3.76 17.87
N LEU A 333 -2.33 2.93 17.03
CA LEU A 333 -3.48 3.35 16.22
C LEU A 333 -4.76 3.36 17.06
N LYS A 334 -5.44 4.50 17.13
CA LYS A 334 -6.68 4.69 17.89
C LYS A 334 -7.89 4.63 16.97
N TYR A 335 -8.86 3.80 17.32
CA TYR A 335 -10.10 3.63 16.55
C TYR A 335 -11.38 3.78 17.38
N GLU A 336 -11.26 4.05 18.66
CA GLU A 336 -12.38 4.40 19.54
C GLU A 336 -12.45 5.93 19.71
N ALA A 337 -13.66 6.48 19.73
CA ALA A 337 -13.85 7.88 20.09
C ALA A 337 -13.56 8.06 21.59
N ASN A 338 -12.64 8.95 21.91
CA ASN A 338 -12.38 9.38 23.29
C ASN A 338 -13.62 10.04 23.90
#